data_ef7e9ee2206484ba62bbe4415f6f2830
#
_entry.id   ef7e9ee2206484ba62bbe4415f6f2830
#
_cell.length_a   1.000
_cell.length_b   1.000
_cell.length_c   1.000
_cell.angle_alpha   90.00
_cell.angle_beta   90.00
_cell.angle_gamma   90.00
#
_symmetry.space_group_name_H-M   'P 1'
#
loop_
_entity.id
_entity.type
_entity.pdbx_description
1 polymer ?
#
loop_
_entity_poly.entity_id
_entity_poly.type
_entity_poly.pdbx_seq_one_letter_code
_entity_poly.pdbx_strand_id
1 'polypeptide(L)'
;MYLRAFFRVVAVPATGHPPTFAQLPETPSNQQKLRPLHFHGTRHLIPVRRGLGTHMDGTHLFELVIAMFLAIIVLHYIAHRMGLPPSVALLVGGGTLAFVPGLPTISVNPELVLVIFLPPLLLDGAWSIAVDRLKRHVFGIASLAIGAVLFTTIVVAVVVHFLMPSLPWAACAALGAIVSPPDAVSARAVLERVKIPRRLHILLEGESLLNDASGLVLFRFAVAAAAGGTFSTTDALGEFIFLAAGGAAIGAMVGFAWVKLVRHLGDEYLMIAATAILSWAAYLLAERMHTSGVIATVTAGLIASWHQHTVLSAATRMRGTSFWNVLVFLMEAMVFILIGLSLRDVVERGGGFGSLVGSMALPAVTVLVTLVIARFVWIFVSDFVIGLFHGLKLARSTPLGAGGVTALGWAGMRGVVTLALALSLPEDFPGRDFILVMAFAVIVGTVLIQGTTLGWIIAWAGLGNIEPERAPMTMSEAEASMAQVQFATVQALAHDENGELIHPQLLKRYEHRLAASVKYAESTEKYSPLLHAHFDVVLQAVAAGRRELIRLRREGKIDDETLRELEHDLDLEELSAISAKA
;
A
#
# COMPACT_ATOMS: atom_id res chain seq x y z
N MET A 1 24.20 10.12 11.87
CA MET A 1 25.24 10.98 11.27
C MET A 1 24.74 11.80 10.10
N TYR A 2 23.73 11.35 9.36
CA TYR A 2 23.19 12.05 8.16
C TYR A 2 22.19 13.19 8.46
N LEU A 3 21.56 13.25 9.64
CA LEU A 3 20.61 14.33 9.97
C LEU A 3 21.30 15.64 10.37
N ARG A 4 22.59 15.64 10.76
CA ARG A 4 23.35 16.88 11.03
C ARG A 4 23.76 17.64 9.76
N ALA A 5 23.76 16.97 8.61
CA ALA A 5 24.04 17.61 7.32
C ALA A 5 22.82 18.33 6.74
N PHE A 6 21.61 17.84 7.02
CA PHE A 6 20.36 18.40 6.47
C PHE A 6 19.95 19.72 7.13
N PHE A 7 20.24 19.91 8.43
CA PHE A 7 19.87 21.15 9.15
C PHE A 7 20.86 22.32 8.95
N ARG A 8 21.99 22.13 8.26
CA ARG A 8 22.94 23.22 7.96
C ARG A 8 22.66 23.97 6.67
N VAL A 9 21.71 23.53 5.86
CA VAL A 9 21.38 24.14 4.55
C VAL A 9 20.24 25.16 4.64
N VAL A 10 19.51 25.23 5.75
CA VAL A 10 18.29 26.07 5.86
C VAL A 10 18.48 27.39 6.63
N ALA A 11 19.70 27.72 7.06
CA ALA A 11 19.94 28.96 7.77
C ALA A 11 21.03 29.82 7.05
N VAL A 12 20.62 30.57 6.02
CA VAL A 12 21.40 31.68 5.47
C VAL A 12 20.54 32.94 5.50
N PRO A 13 20.89 33.96 6.29
CA PRO A 13 20.25 35.26 6.18
C PRO A 13 20.82 36.04 5.00
N ALA A 14 19.93 36.69 4.25
CA ALA A 14 20.25 37.55 3.12
C ALA A 14 20.91 38.86 3.61
N THR A 15 22.21 39.01 3.40
CA THR A 15 22.86 40.33 3.27
C THR A 15 23.99 40.23 2.26
N GLY A 16 23.98 41.15 1.29
CA GLY A 16 24.89 41.17 0.15
C GLY A 16 26.30 41.63 0.49
N HIS A 17 27.21 41.15 -0.29
CA HIS A 17 28.42 41.65 -0.97
C HIS A 17 29.43 40.53 -1.12
N PRO A 18 30.14 40.42 -2.25
CA PRO A 18 31.10 39.34 -2.51
C PRO A 18 32.46 39.63 -1.87
N PRO A 19 33.12 38.66 -1.23
CA PRO A 19 34.52 38.85 -0.81
C PRO A 19 35.51 38.41 -1.89
N THR A 20 36.47 39.29 -2.08
CA THR A 20 37.71 39.17 -2.82
C THR A 20 38.57 37.99 -2.36
N PHE A 21 39.20 37.33 -3.34
CA PHE A 21 40.23 36.28 -3.13
C PHE A 21 41.45 36.86 -2.39
N ALA A 22 41.79 36.28 -1.23
CA ALA A 22 43.05 36.47 -0.55
C ALA A 22 43.74 35.12 -0.38
N GLN A 23 45.06 35.15 -0.67
CA GLN A 23 46.00 34.03 -0.74
C GLN A 23 46.15 33.26 0.57
N LEU A 24 46.26 31.91 0.48
CA LEU A 24 46.61 31.01 1.57
C LEU A 24 48.15 30.93 1.70
N PRO A 25 48.73 30.90 2.92
CA PRO A 25 50.18 30.73 3.09
C PRO A 25 50.60 29.25 3.09
N GLU A 26 51.79 29.03 2.52
CA GLU A 26 52.50 27.76 2.43
C GLU A 26 52.88 27.19 3.78
N THR A 27 52.72 25.88 3.99
CA THR A 27 53.25 25.14 5.14
C THR A 27 54.59 24.49 4.82
N PRO A 28 55.56 24.49 5.75
CA PRO A 28 56.92 24.02 5.50
C PRO A 28 57.05 22.49 5.59
N SER A 29 57.86 21.96 4.65
CA SER A 29 58.32 20.59 4.58
C SER A 29 59.19 20.20 5.80
N ASN A 30 58.89 19.09 6.42
CA ASN A 30 59.82 18.44 7.36
C ASN A 30 60.13 17.01 6.89
N GLN A 31 61.33 16.87 6.27
CA GLN A 31 61.90 15.58 5.88
C GLN A 31 62.55 14.95 7.12
N GLN A 32 62.07 13.84 7.60
CA GLN A 32 62.84 12.95 8.46
C GLN A 32 63.10 11.63 7.71
N LYS A 33 64.41 11.43 7.46
CA LYS A 33 65.04 10.22 6.93
C LYS A 33 64.83 9.05 7.93
N LEU A 34 64.24 7.96 7.48
CA LEU A 34 64.28 6.66 8.13
C LEU A 34 65.02 5.65 7.24
N ARG A 35 66.02 5.01 7.85
CA ARG A 35 66.92 4.00 7.26
C ARG A 35 66.15 2.68 6.99
N PRO A 36 66.51 1.89 5.96
CA PRO A 36 65.93 0.60 5.69
C PRO A 36 66.48 -0.49 6.58
N LEU A 37 65.59 -1.24 7.26
CA LEU A 37 65.88 -2.53 7.89
C LEU A 37 65.55 -3.64 6.90
N HIS A 38 66.59 -4.41 6.51
CA HIS A 38 66.47 -5.64 5.73
C HIS A 38 65.90 -6.76 6.63
N PHE A 39 64.73 -7.28 6.24
CA PHE A 39 64.26 -8.59 6.70
C PHE A 39 64.08 -9.50 5.48
N HIS A 40 64.94 -10.54 5.44
CA HIS A 40 64.76 -11.69 4.57
C HIS A 40 63.65 -12.59 5.17
N GLY A 41 62.55 -12.74 4.49
CA GLY A 41 61.50 -13.70 4.84
C GLY A 41 60.67 -13.99 3.59
N THR A 42 60.88 -15.18 2.99
CA THR A 42 60.09 -15.75 1.88
C THR A 42 58.63 -15.85 2.32
N ARG A 43 57.78 -14.98 1.78
CA ARG A 43 56.32 -15.12 1.92
C ARG A 43 55.73 -15.71 0.61
N HIS A 44 55.21 -16.89 0.74
CA HIS A 44 54.24 -17.44 -0.20
C HIS A 44 53.07 -16.47 -0.32
N LEU A 45 52.93 -15.84 -1.49
CA LEU A 45 51.78 -15.05 -1.86
C LEU A 45 50.59 -15.97 -2.15
N ILE A 46 49.71 -16.12 -1.16
CA ILE A 46 48.36 -16.59 -1.40
C ILE A 46 47.64 -15.43 -2.12
N PRO A 47 47.09 -15.61 -3.31
CA PRO A 47 46.30 -14.57 -3.95
C PRO A 47 45.01 -14.37 -3.15
N VAL A 48 44.97 -13.30 -2.35
CA VAL A 48 43.71 -12.80 -1.81
C VAL A 48 42.85 -12.40 -3.00
N ARG A 49 41.91 -13.27 -3.34
CA ARG A 49 40.80 -12.92 -4.23
C ARG A 49 40.06 -11.74 -3.57
N ARG A 50 40.42 -10.51 -3.96
CA ARG A 50 39.56 -9.36 -3.71
C ARG A 50 38.24 -9.65 -4.41
N GLY A 51 37.24 -10.02 -3.63
CA GLY A 51 35.87 -9.94 -4.08
C GLY A 51 35.64 -8.49 -4.53
N LEU A 52 35.54 -8.27 -5.84
CA LEU A 52 34.99 -7.05 -6.38
C LEU A 52 33.51 -6.99 -5.93
N GLY A 53 33.28 -6.44 -4.75
CA GLY A 53 32.03 -5.77 -4.47
C GLY A 53 32.00 -4.57 -5.40
N THR A 54 31.36 -4.69 -6.55
CA THR A 54 31.05 -3.56 -7.40
C THR A 54 30.12 -2.65 -6.59
N HIS A 55 30.69 -1.62 -5.96
CA HIS A 55 29.91 -0.46 -5.56
C HIS A 55 29.23 0.03 -6.85
N MET A 56 27.92 -0.15 -6.94
CA MET A 56 27.16 0.41 -8.05
C MET A 56 27.33 1.92 -7.98
N ASP A 57 27.94 2.50 -9.00
CA ASP A 57 28.01 3.95 -9.14
C ASP A 57 26.58 4.50 -9.17
N GLY A 58 26.38 5.69 -8.58
CA GLY A 58 25.04 6.28 -8.47
C GLY A 58 24.33 6.42 -9.84
N THR A 59 25.06 6.49 -10.93
CA THR A 59 24.56 6.48 -12.31
C THR A 59 23.90 5.16 -12.70
N HIS A 60 24.52 4.03 -12.36
CA HIS A 60 23.95 2.70 -12.63
C HIS A 60 22.69 2.41 -11.81
N LEU A 61 22.62 2.91 -10.58
CA LEU A 61 21.39 2.82 -9.77
C LEU A 61 20.26 3.62 -10.42
N PHE A 62 20.55 4.81 -10.93
CA PHE A 62 19.57 5.66 -11.63
C PHE A 62 19.07 5.02 -12.93
N GLU A 63 19.99 4.49 -13.76
CA GLU A 63 19.65 3.74 -14.98
C GLU A 63 18.73 2.55 -14.67
N LEU A 64 19.02 1.81 -13.60
CA LEU A 64 18.21 0.69 -13.16
C LEU A 64 16.80 1.15 -12.77
N VAL A 65 16.66 2.22 -12.01
CA VAL A 65 15.34 2.77 -11.61
C VAL A 65 14.53 3.18 -12.84
N ILE A 66 15.15 3.85 -13.82
CA ILE A 66 14.49 4.21 -15.09
C ILE A 66 14.05 2.95 -15.86
N ALA A 67 14.94 1.95 -15.96
CA ALA A 67 14.62 0.70 -16.63
C ALA A 67 13.46 -0.03 -15.94
N MET A 68 13.40 -0.01 -14.60
CA MET A 68 12.27 -0.56 -13.83
C MET A 68 10.97 0.20 -14.11
N PHE A 69 10.97 1.53 -14.15
CA PHE A 69 9.77 2.29 -14.50
C PHE A 69 9.29 1.99 -15.92
N LEU A 70 10.20 1.89 -16.88
CA LEU A 70 9.84 1.50 -18.25
C LEU A 70 9.24 0.08 -18.29
N ALA A 71 9.87 -0.87 -17.58
CA ALA A 71 9.36 -2.24 -17.46
C ALA A 71 7.96 -2.27 -16.82
N ILE A 72 7.72 -1.46 -15.77
CA ILE A 72 6.40 -1.32 -15.14
C ILE A 72 5.35 -0.91 -16.17
N ILE A 73 5.62 0.13 -16.96
CA ILE A 73 4.67 0.65 -17.96
C ILE A 73 4.36 -0.44 -19.00
N VAL A 74 5.40 -1.08 -19.55
CA VAL A 74 5.25 -2.12 -20.57
C VAL A 74 4.50 -3.34 -20.04
N LEU A 75 4.89 -3.85 -18.88
CA LEU A 75 4.28 -5.03 -18.28
C LEU A 75 2.83 -4.77 -17.85
N HIS A 76 2.55 -3.58 -17.32
CA HIS A 76 1.18 -3.18 -16.98
C HIS A 76 0.29 -3.09 -18.24
N TYR A 77 0.80 -2.50 -19.33
CA TYR A 77 0.09 -2.47 -20.61
C TYR A 77 -0.21 -3.88 -21.14
N ILE A 78 0.78 -4.78 -21.07
CA ILE A 78 0.61 -6.18 -21.47
C ILE A 78 -0.44 -6.88 -20.58
N ALA A 79 -0.37 -6.69 -19.24
CA ALA A 79 -1.34 -7.22 -18.30
C ALA A 79 -2.78 -6.80 -18.65
N HIS A 80 -2.97 -5.52 -18.93
CA HIS A 80 -4.28 -4.99 -19.32
C HIS A 80 -4.80 -5.63 -20.61
N ARG A 81 -3.93 -5.80 -21.61
CA ARG A 81 -4.30 -6.44 -22.90
C ARG A 81 -4.63 -7.92 -22.74
N MET A 82 -3.96 -8.62 -21.84
CA MET A 82 -4.18 -10.05 -21.58
C MET A 82 -5.26 -10.33 -20.54
N GLY A 83 -5.84 -9.31 -19.92
CA GLY A 83 -6.81 -9.46 -18.84
C GLY A 83 -6.21 -10.04 -17.54
N LEU A 84 -4.89 -10.01 -17.39
CA LEU A 84 -4.19 -10.51 -16.22
C LEU A 84 -4.16 -9.45 -15.10
N PRO A 85 -4.14 -9.85 -13.81
CA PRO A 85 -3.83 -8.95 -12.72
C PRO A 85 -2.44 -8.33 -12.90
N PRO A 86 -2.26 -7.01 -12.67
CA PRO A 86 -0.97 -6.35 -12.83
C PRO A 86 0.14 -6.96 -11.97
N SER A 87 -0.15 -7.34 -10.73
CA SER A 87 0.78 -7.99 -9.82
C SER A 87 1.38 -9.28 -10.38
N VAL A 88 0.56 -10.10 -11.08
CA VAL A 88 1.00 -11.33 -11.75
C VAL A 88 1.97 -11.01 -12.89
N ALA A 89 1.63 -10.06 -13.76
CA ALA A 89 2.45 -9.70 -14.91
C ALA A 89 3.79 -9.07 -14.48
N LEU A 90 3.78 -8.24 -13.44
CA LEU A 90 4.97 -7.60 -12.89
C LEU A 90 5.91 -8.63 -12.22
N LEU A 91 5.34 -9.57 -11.47
CA LEU A 91 6.10 -10.65 -10.83
C LEU A 91 6.76 -11.56 -11.89
N VAL A 92 6.01 -12.02 -12.87
CA VAL A 92 6.52 -12.87 -13.96
C VAL A 92 7.50 -12.12 -14.84
N GLY A 93 7.17 -10.86 -15.19
CA GLY A 93 8.04 -9.99 -15.98
C GLY A 93 9.36 -9.69 -15.26
N GLY A 94 9.32 -9.36 -13.97
CA GLY A 94 10.52 -9.20 -13.14
C GLY A 94 11.34 -10.49 -13.06
N GLY A 95 10.68 -11.64 -12.89
CA GLY A 95 11.33 -12.95 -12.89
C GLY A 95 12.01 -13.30 -14.22
N THR A 96 11.40 -12.96 -15.36
CA THR A 96 12.04 -13.15 -16.68
C THR A 96 13.20 -12.19 -16.88
N LEU A 97 13.07 -10.92 -16.45
CA LEU A 97 14.14 -9.93 -16.50
C LEU A 97 15.35 -10.34 -15.64
N ALA A 98 15.15 -11.04 -14.54
CA ALA A 98 16.22 -11.51 -13.65
C ALA A 98 17.25 -12.40 -14.38
N PHE A 99 16.86 -13.10 -15.44
CA PHE A 99 17.73 -14.00 -16.21
C PHE A 99 18.31 -13.35 -17.49
N VAL A 100 18.04 -12.05 -17.73
CA VAL A 100 18.63 -11.33 -18.86
C VAL A 100 20.14 -11.15 -18.61
N PRO A 101 21.02 -11.60 -19.53
CA PRO A 101 22.47 -11.42 -19.38
C PRO A 101 22.84 -9.93 -19.32
N GLY A 102 23.70 -9.56 -18.38
CA GLY A 102 24.19 -8.19 -18.24
C GLY A 102 23.42 -7.34 -17.23
N LEU A 103 22.27 -7.78 -16.71
CA LEU A 103 21.63 -7.10 -15.58
C LEU A 103 22.36 -7.45 -14.27
N PRO A 104 22.71 -6.45 -13.45
CA PRO A 104 23.35 -6.68 -12.16
C PRO A 104 22.38 -7.44 -11.23
N THR A 105 22.93 -8.35 -10.41
CA THR A 105 22.17 -8.94 -9.32
C THR A 105 21.86 -7.86 -8.29
N ILE A 106 20.57 -7.60 -8.08
CA ILE A 106 20.12 -6.57 -7.13
C ILE A 106 20.06 -7.21 -5.75
N SER A 107 21.08 -6.99 -4.95
CA SER A 107 20.98 -7.28 -3.51
C SER A 107 20.12 -6.19 -2.86
N VAL A 108 18.85 -6.48 -2.71
CA VAL A 108 17.92 -5.54 -2.09
C VAL A 108 18.11 -5.59 -0.57
N ASN A 109 18.44 -4.45 0.03
CA ASN A 109 18.47 -4.35 1.49
C ASN A 109 17.03 -4.44 2.03
N PRO A 110 16.70 -5.48 2.82
CA PRO A 110 15.33 -5.72 3.30
C PRO A 110 14.77 -4.59 4.13
N GLU A 111 15.61 -3.98 4.96
CA GLU A 111 15.21 -2.85 5.82
C GLU A 111 14.81 -1.64 5.00
N LEU A 112 15.53 -1.36 3.90
CA LEU A 112 15.19 -0.26 3.00
C LEU A 112 13.87 -0.52 2.27
N VAL A 113 13.60 -1.77 1.87
CA VAL A 113 12.31 -2.12 1.25
C VAL A 113 11.17 -1.86 2.23
N LEU A 114 11.28 -2.35 3.45
CA LEU A 114 10.25 -2.12 4.47
C LEU A 114 10.04 -0.62 4.75
N VAL A 115 11.13 0.13 4.93
CA VAL A 115 11.04 1.57 5.28
C VAL A 115 10.53 2.41 4.12
N ILE A 116 10.87 2.09 2.87
CA ILE A 116 10.46 2.90 1.71
C ILE A 116 9.03 2.59 1.28
N PHE A 117 8.68 1.31 1.16
CA PHE A 117 7.42 0.91 0.53
C PHE A 117 6.27 0.70 1.52
N LEU A 118 6.55 0.13 2.69
CA LEU A 118 5.50 -0.26 3.62
C LEU A 118 4.70 0.93 4.20
N PRO A 119 5.33 2.04 4.68
CA PRO A 119 4.58 3.12 5.30
C PRO A 119 3.57 3.81 4.37
N PRO A 120 3.89 4.17 3.11
CA PRO A 120 2.91 4.75 2.19
C PRO A 120 1.74 3.81 1.89
N LEU A 121 2.01 2.51 1.66
CA LEU A 121 0.98 1.51 1.38
C LEU A 121 0.03 1.31 2.58
N LEU A 122 0.57 1.28 3.79
CA LEU A 122 -0.22 1.21 5.02
C LEU A 122 -1.05 2.47 5.25
N LEU A 123 -0.49 3.64 4.97
CA LEU A 123 -1.22 4.90 5.11
C LEU A 123 -2.39 4.96 4.14
N ASP A 124 -2.20 4.61 2.87
CA ASP A 124 -3.25 4.55 1.85
C ASP A 124 -4.38 3.60 2.26
N GLY A 125 -4.03 2.38 2.71
CA GLY A 125 -4.99 1.43 3.26
C GLY A 125 -5.78 2.00 4.45
N ALA A 126 -5.11 2.66 5.41
CA ALA A 126 -5.74 3.29 6.56
C ALA A 126 -6.60 4.51 6.16
N TRP A 127 -6.20 5.23 5.10
CA TRP A 127 -6.92 6.40 4.59
C TRP A 127 -8.24 6.03 3.91
N SER A 128 -8.28 4.90 3.21
CA SER A 128 -9.47 4.43 2.48
C SER A 128 -10.57 3.85 3.38
N ILE A 129 -10.22 3.39 4.59
CA ILE A 129 -11.16 2.74 5.50
C ILE A 129 -11.96 3.77 6.32
N ALA A 130 -13.30 3.64 6.28
CA ALA A 130 -14.16 4.38 7.17
C ALA A 130 -14.06 3.84 8.60
N VAL A 131 -13.54 4.66 9.53
CA VAL A 131 -13.30 4.29 10.95
C VAL A 131 -14.53 3.73 11.64
N ASP A 132 -15.73 4.24 11.35
CA ASP A 132 -16.97 3.73 11.93
C ASP A 132 -17.30 2.30 11.51
N ARG A 133 -16.92 1.90 10.30
CA ARG A 133 -17.06 0.54 9.79
C ARG A 133 -16.05 -0.40 10.41
N LEU A 134 -14.80 0.06 10.54
CA LEU A 134 -13.76 -0.68 11.24
C LEU A 134 -14.20 -1.04 12.65
N LYS A 135 -14.75 -0.08 13.40
CA LYS A 135 -15.29 -0.31 14.76
C LYS A 135 -16.41 -1.35 14.80
N ARG A 136 -17.31 -1.37 13.80
CA ARG A 136 -18.40 -2.34 13.73
C ARG A 136 -17.94 -3.78 13.49
N HIS A 137 -16.81 -3.95 12.79
CA HIS A 137 -16.27 -5.27 12.41
C HIS A 137 -14.98 -5.64 13.15
N VAL A 138 -14.62 -4.92 14.22
CA VAL A 138 -13.34 -5.07 14.94
C VAL A 138 -13.08 -6.51 15.39
N PHE A 139 -14.09 -7.23 15.87
CA PHE A 139 -13.92 -8.63 16.29
C PHE A 139 -13.61 -9.57 15.13
N GLY A 140 -14.26 -9.39 13.97
CA GLY A 140 -13.95 -10.15 12.76
C GLY A 140 -12.54 -9.86 12.25
N ILE A 141 -12.17 -8.58 12.22
CA ILE A 141 -10.85 -8.13 11.81
C ILE A 141 -9.76 -8.63 12.76
N ALA A 142 -9.95 -8.52 14.08
CA ALA A 142 -9.01 -9.04 15.06
C ALA A 142 -8.87 -10.56 15.00
N SER A 143 -9.98 -11.30 14.77
CA SER A 143 -9.93 -12.75 14.54
C SER A 143 -9.07 -13.12 13.34
N LEU A 144 -9.17 -12.37 12.24
CA LEU A 144 -8.38 -12.61 11.03
C LEU A 144 -6.93 -12.14 11.22
N ALA A 145 -6.71 -10.92 11.69
CA ALA A 145 -5.40 -10.32 11.77
C ALA A 145 -4.50 -10.94 12.86
N ILE A 146 -5.08 -11.42 13.95
CA ILE A 146 -4.31 -12.02 15.05
C ILE A 146 -4.53 -13.53 15.08
N GLY A 147 -5.80 -13.96 15.14
CA GLY A 147 -6.14 -15.37 15.31
C GLY A 147 -5.72 -16.23 14.10
N ALA A 148 -6.06 -15.81 12.87
CA ALA A 148 -5.69 -16.56 11.68
C ALA A 148 -4.18 -16.58 11.48
N VAL A 149 -3.48 -15.47 11.75
CA VAL A 149 -2.01 -15.37 11.63
C VAL A 149 -1.35 -16.33 12.63
N LEU A 150 -1.75 -16.29 13.90
CA LEU A 150 -1.20 -17.18 14.93
C LEU A 150 -1.48 -18.67 14.60
N PHE A 151 -2.73 -19.00 14.26
CA PHE A 151 -3.11 -20.36 13.90
C PHE A 151 -2.32 -20.88 12.69
N THR A 152 -2.24 -20.08 11.63
CA THR A 152 -1.49 -20.44 10.43
C THR A 152 0.00 -20.60 10.72
N THR A 153 0.58 -19.72 11.55
CA THR A 153 1.98 -19.83 12.00
C THR A 153 2.24 -21.17 12.68
N ILE A 154 1.36 -21.56 13.62
CA ILE A 154 1.50 -22.84 14.34
C ILE A 154 1.37 -24.03 13.39
N VAL A 155 0.34 -24.03 12.54
CA VAL A 155 0.10 -25.15 11.60
C VAL A 155 1.25 -25.31 10.61
N VAL A 156 1.73 -24.20 10.04
CA VAL A 156 2.90 -24.23 9.12
C VAL A 156 4.15 -24.70 9.86
N ALA A 157 4.42 -24.20 11.08
CA ALA A 157 5.57 -24.63 11.87
C ALA A 157 5.55 -26.13 12.15
N VAL A 158 4.41 -26.69 12.52
CA VAL A 158 4.23 -28.13 12.75
C VAL A 158 4.49 -28.92 11.48
N VAL A 159 3.87 -28.54 10.36
CA VAL A 159 4.04 -29.25 9.08
C VAL A 159 5.49 -29.18 8.59
N VAL A 160 6.12 -28.02 8.68
CA VAL A 160 7.52 -27.83 8.27
C VAL A 160 8.47 -28.67 9.14
N HIS A 161 8.23 -28.75 10.45
CA HIS A 161 9.04 -29.59 11.33
C HIS A 161 8.91 -31.08 11.00
N PHE A 162 7.72 -31.56 10.61
CA PHE A 162 7.54 -32.94 10.13
C PHE A 162 8.22 -33.19 8.77
N LEU A 163 8.23 -32.19 7.88
CA LEU A 163 8.91 -32.28 6.58
C LEU A 163 10.44 -32.24 6.71
N MET A 164 10.93 -31.44 7.64
CA MET A 164 12.35 -31.15 7.86
C MET A 164 12.68 -31.28 9.35
N PRO A 165 12.77 -32.51 9.91
CA PRO A 165 13.03 -32.71 11.35
C PRO A 165 14.37 -32.16 11.83
N SER A 166 15.28 -31.88 10.91
CA SER A 166 16.57 -31.24 11.21
C SER A 166 16.47 -29.78 11.56
N LEU A 167 15.35 -29.10 11.20
CA LEU A 167 15.14 -27.69 11.52
C LEU A 167 14.63 -27.53 12.96
N PRO A 168 15.21 -26.61 13.74
CA PRO A 168 14.68 -26.25 15.06
C PRO A 168 13.25 -25.74 14.97
N TRP A 169 12.45 -26.00 16.02
CA TRP A 169 11.08 -25.47 16.10
C TRP A 169 10.98 -23.95 15.92
N ALA A 170 11.95 -23.22 16.43
CA ALA A 170 12.02 -21.78 16.28
C ALA A 170 12.19 -21.34 14.81
N ALA A 171 12.99 -22.07 14.02
CA ALA A 171 13.13 -21.81 12.58
C ALA A 171 11.84 -22.15 11.80
N CYS A 172 11.17 -23.24 12.17
CA CYS A 172 9.87 -23.60 11.59
C CYS A 172 8.80 -22.54 11.93
N ALA A 173 8.80 -22.02 13.17
CA ALA A 173 7.92 -20.95 13.59
C ALA A 173 8.23 -19.62 12.88
N ALA A 174 9.50 -19.32 12.62
CA ALA A 174 9.90 -18.15 11.86
C ALA A 174 9.34 -18.21 10.42
N LEU A 175 9.49 -19.36 9.72
CA LEU A 175 8.85 -19.53 8.42
C LEU A 175 7.32 -19.37 8.50
N GLY A 176 6.69 -19.98 9.50
CA GLY A 176 5.26 -19.84 9.73
C GLY A 176 4.85 -18.38 9.89
N ALA A 177 5.56 -17.60 10.71
CA ALA A 177 5.29 -16.19 10.94
C ALA A 177 5.50 -15.33 9.67
N ILE A 178 6.52 -15.65 8.87
CA ILE A 178 6.82 -14.96 7.60
C ILE A 178 5.71 -15.15 6.57
N VAL A 179 5.17 -16.37 6.44
CA VAL A 179 4.21 -16.68 5.37
C VAL A 179 2.74 -16.54 5.81
N SER A 180 2.46 -16.35 7.11
CA SER A 180 1.08 -16.28 7.62
C SER A 180 0.33 -15.02 7.23
N PRO A 181 0.89 -13.79 7.29
CA PRO A 181 0.15 -12.59 6.98
C PRO A 181 -0.22 -12.53 5.49
N PRO A 182 -1.51 -12.42 5.12
CA PRO A 182 -1.89 -12.15 3.75
C PRO A 182 -1.67 -10.69 3.38
N ASP A 183 -1.36 -10.45 2.11
CA ASP A 183 -1.14 -9.13 1.54
C ASP A 183 -2.42 -8.63 0.83
N ALA A 184 -3.02 -7.54 1.32
CA ALA A 184 -4.19 -6.95 0.69
C ALA A 184 -3.89 -6.24 -0.61
N VAL A 185 -2.65 -5.77 -0.81
CA VAL A 185 -2.25 -5.07 -2.04
C VAL A 185 -2.50 -5.96 -3.25
N SER A 186 -2.00 -7.20 -3.19
CA SER A 186 -2.22 -8.20 -4.23
C SER A 186 -3.70 -8.53 -4.43
N ALA A 187 -4.48 -8.57 -3.34
CA ALA A 187 -5.91 -8.86 -3.40
C ALA A 187 -6.69 -7.67 -3.98
N ARG A 188 -6.37 -6.43 -3.61
CA ARG A 188 -7.04 -5.20 -4.08
C ARG A 188 -7.01 -5.11 -5.60
N ALA A 189 -5.87 -5.32 -6.24
CA ALA A 189 -5.72 -5.26 -7.69
C ALA A 189 -6.65 -6.22 -8.46
N VAL A 190 -7.06 -7.33 -7.82
CA VAL A 190 -8.05 -8.26 -8.39
C VAL A 190 -9.48 -7.85 -8.02
N LEU A 191 -9.70 -7.41 -6.78
CA LEU A 191 -11.02 -7.07 -6.24
C LEU A 191 -11.60 -5.80 -6.87
N GLU A 192 -10.79 -4.86 -7.33
CA GLU A 192 -11.24 -3.68 -8.08
C GLU A 192 -11.94 -4.03 -9.40
N ARG A 193 -11.65 -5.21 -9.95
CA ARG A 193 -12.27 -5.70 -11.20
C ARG A 193 -13.55 -6.50 -10.97
N VAL A 194 -13.88 -6.86 -9.73
CA VAL A 194 -14.99 -7.75 -9.39
C VAL A 194 -15.83 -7.11 -8.27
N LYS A 195 -17.14 -7.02 -8.49
CA LYS A 195 -18.07 -6.54 -7.46
C LYS A 195 -18.14 -7.56 -6.32
N ILE A 196 -17.74 -7.18 -5.11
CA ILE A 196 -17.86 -7.98 -3.90
C ILE A 196 -18.74 -7.27 -2.86
N PRO A 197 -19.38 -8.01 -1.95
CA PRO A 197 -20.08 -7.43 -0.83
C PRO A 197 -19.17 -6.52 0.00
N ARG A 198 -19.67 -5.35 0.36
CA ARG A 198 -18.92 -4.30 1.06
C ARG A 198 -18.28 -4.78 2.38
N ARG A 199 -18.94 -5.71 3.05
CA ARG A 199 -18.44 -6.32 4.28
C ARG A 199 -17.15 -7.12 4.06
N LEU A 200 -17.07 -7.88 2.97
CA LEU A 200 -15.85 -8.64 2.62
C LEU A 200 -14.67 -7.70 2.34
N HIS A 201 -14.94 -6.60 1.65
CA HIS A 201 -13.93 -5.58 1.40
C HIS A 201 -13.36 -5.00 2.71
N ILE A 202 -14.24 -4.62 3.67
CA ILE A 202 -13.84 -4.10 4.97
C ILE A 202 -13.04 -5.12 5.79
N LEU A 203 -13.42 -6.40 5.72
CA LEU A 203 -12.70 -7.46 6.44
C LEU A 203 -11.32 -7.69 5.84
N LEU A 204 -11.17 -7.71 4.51
CA LEU A 204 -9.89 -7.90 3.83
C LEU A 204 -8.94 -6.72 4.07
N GLU A 205 -9.43 -5.50 3.92
CA GLU A 205 -8.62 -4.30 4.19
C GLU A 205 -8.25 -4.19 5.67
N GLY A 206 -9.21 -4.40 6.56
CA GLY A 206 -8.97 -4.34 8.01
C GLY A 206 -8.03 -5.46 8.50
N GLU A 207 -8.13 -6.67 7.93
CA GLU A 207 -7.19 -7.76 8.21
C GLU A 207 -5.77 -7.34 7.85
N SER A 208 -5.55 -6.84 6.65
CA SER A 208 -4.23 -6.49 6.16
C SER A 208 -3.58 -5.35 6.94
N LEU A 209 -4.34 -4.39 7.42
CA LEU A 209 -3.78 -3.30 8.24
C LEU A 209 -3.15 -3.77 9.55
N LEU A 210 -3.60 -4.90 10.10
CA LEU A 210 -3.20 -5.36 11.44
C LEU A 210 -2.39 -6.67 11.42
N ASN A 211 -2.55 -7.49 10.37
CA ASN A 211 -1.89 -8.80 10.28
C ASN A 211 -0.37 -8.70 10.15
N ASP A 212 0.14 -7.66 9.46
CA ASP A 212 1.57 -7.43 9.30
C ASP A 212 2.25 -7.18 10.66
N ALA A 213 1.58 -6.43 11.53
CA ALA A 213 2.06 -6.24 12.90
C ALA A 213 2.10 -7.56 13.68
N SER A 214 1.04 -8.38 13.56
CA SER A 214 0.98 -9.69 14.22
C SER A 214 2.06 -10.64 13.71
N GLY A 215 2.27 -10.71 12.39
CA GLY A 215 3.31 -11.50 11.76
C GLY A 215 4.72 -11.06 12.18
N LEU A 216 4.98 -9.75 12.20
CA LEU A 216 6.27 -9.19 12.61
C LEU A 216 6.61 -9.55 14.08
N VAL A 217 5.63 -9.46 14.96
CA VAL A 217 5.82 -9.81 16.37
C VAL A 217 6.13 -11.30 16.52
N LEU A 218 5.35 -12.17 15.88
CA LEU A 218 5.61 -13.62 15.90
C LEU A 218 6.98 -13.98 15.30
N PHE A 219 7.37 -13.28 14.23
CA PHE A 219 8.68 -13.42 13.61
C PHE A 219 9.80 -13.03 14.57
N ARG A 220 9.72 -11.87 15.23
CA ARG A 220 10.72 -11.41 16.23
C ARG A 220 10.86 -12.44 17.35
N PHE A 221 9.77 -12.99 17.85
CA PHE A 221 9.83 -14.03 18.89
C PHE A 221 10.46 -15.34 18.39
N ALA A 222 10.15 -15.76 17.18
CA ALA A 222 10.75 -16.94 16.60
C ALA A 222 12.26 -16.77 16.39
N VAL A 223 12.70 -15.59 15.92
CA VAL A 223 14.13 -15.27 15.77
C VAL A 223 14.84 -15.23 17.13
N ALA A 224 14.25 -14.60 18.14
CA ALA A 224 14.81 -14.56 19.50
C ALA A 224 14.91 -15.96 20.13
N ALA A 225 13.91 -16.81 19.93
CA ALA A 225 13.91 -18.20 20.39
C ALA A 225 15.00 -19.04 19.69
N ALA A 226 15.27 -18.81 18.41
CA ALA A 226 16.34 -19.47 17.67
C ALA A 226 17.75 -19.04 18.17
N ALA A 227 17.89 -17.82 18.66
CA ALA A 227 19.13 -17.30 19.26
C ALA A 227 19.39 -17.82 20.70
N GLY A 228 18.59 -18.78 21.19
CA GLY A 228 18.76 -19.37 22.53
C GLY A 228 18.07 -18.61 23.67
N GLY A 229 17.17 -17.67 23.34
CA GLY A 229 16.34 -16.99 24.32
C GLY A 229 15.34 -17.95 25.00
N THR A 230 15.11 -17.78 26.30
CA THR A 230 14.05 -18.51 27.01
C THR A 230 12.71 -17.91 26.65
N PHE A 231 11.81 -18.70 26.06
CA PHE A 231 10.46 -18.26 25.74
C PHE A 231 9.59 -18.22 27.00
N SER A 232 9.18 -17.01 27.36
CA SER A 232 8.17 -16.78 28.41
C SER A 232 6.90 -16.20 27.74
N THR A 233 5.78 -16.87 27.90
CA THR A 233 4.48 -16.42 27.34
C THR A 233 4.05 -15.07 27.92
N THR A 234 4.38 -14.80 29.18
CA THR A 234 4.07 -13.53 29.86
C THR A 234 4.88 -12.38 29.30
N ASP A 235 6.18 -12.59 29.04
CA ASP A 235 7.05 -11.58 28.45
C ASP A 235 6.67 -11.30 26.99
N ALA A 236 6.33 -12.35 26.25
CA ALA A 236 5.83 -12.25 24.88
C ALA A 236 4.53 -11.41 24.79
N LEU A 237 3.58 -11.66 25.69
CA LEU A 237 2.34 -10.88 25.74
C LEU A 237 2.62 -9.42 26.16
N GLY A 238 3.49 -9.21 27.13
CA GLY A 238 3.93 -7.87 27.57
C GLY A 238 4.59 -7.07 26.45
N GLU A 239 5.48 -7.70 25.71
CA GLU A 239 6.15 -7.08 24.55
C GLU A 239 5.15 -6.79 23.41
N PHE A 240 4.23 -7.71 23.11
CA PHE A 240 3.18 -7.47 22.13
C PHE A 240 2.33 -6.24 22.51
N ILE A 241 1.89 -6.16 23.76
CA ILE A 241 1.11 -5.01 24.25
C ILE A 241 1.94 -3.73 24.17
N PHE A 242 3.21 -3.76 24.56
CA PHE A 242 4.09 -2.61 24.47
C PHE A 242 4.30 -2.13 23.04
N LEU A 243 4.57 -3.04 22.10
CA LEU A 243 4.71 -2.73 20.68
C LEU A 243 3.42 -2.14 20.10
N ALA A 244 2.28 -2.72 20.43
CA ALA A 244 0.99 -2.29 19.91
C ALA A 244 0.53 -0.96 20.52
N ALA A 245 0.53 -0.85 21.85
CA ALA A 245 0.10 0.37 22.54
C ALA A 245 1.07 1.54 22.33
N GLY A 246 2.38 1.27 22.33
CA GLY A 246 3.40 2.27 22.02
C GLY A 246 3.31 2.77 20.59
N GLY A 247 3.16 1.87 19.62
CA GLY A 247 2.93 2.21 18.23
C GLY A 247 1.66 3.06 18.05
N ALA A 248 0.55 2.65 18.65
CA ALA A 248 -0.70 3.41 18.61
C ALA A 248 -0.58 4.81 19.24
N ALA A 249 0.13 4.93 20.38
CA ALA A 249 0.36 6.21 21.05
C ALA A 249 1.19 7.16 20.18
N ILE A 250 2.30 6.66 19.59
CA ILE A 250 3.15 7.45 18.69
C ILE A 250 2.39 7.83 17.42
N GLY A 251 1.66 6.89 16.82
CA GLY A 251 0.82 7.14 15.65
C GLY A 251 -0.25 8.20 15.94
N ALA A 252 -0.88 8.15 17.10
CA ALA A 252 -1.84 9.17 17.53
C ALA A 252 -1.18 10.54 17.69
N MET A 253 -0.03 10.60 18.35
CA MET A 253 0.72 11.85 18.51
C MET A 253 1.08 12.48 17.16
N VAL A 254 1.64 11.69 16.23
CA VAL A 254 2.04 12.16 14.90
C VAL A 254 0.82 12.53 14.06
N GLY A 255 -0.27 11.74 14.11
CA GLY A 255 -1.52 12.01 13.41
C GLY A 255 -2.18 13.32 13.87
N PHE A 256 -2.30 13.57 15.18
CA PHE A 256 -2.83 14.83 15.68
C PHE A 256 -1.90 16.03 15.41
N ALA A 257 -0.57 15.81 15.48
CA ALA A 257 0.40 16.83 15.08
C ALA A 257 0.23 17.21 13.61
N TRP A 258 0.00 16.25 12.73
CA TRP A 258 -0.31 16.47 11.32
C TRP A 258 -1.62 17.27 11.15
N VAL A 259 -2.71 16.88 11.81
CA VAL A 259 -4.00 17.61 11.77
C VAL A 259 -3.81 19.07 12.17
N LYS A 260 -3.00 19.32 13.22
CA LYS A 260 -2.69 20.67 13.66
C LYS A 260 -1.84 21.43 12.63
N LEU A 261 -0.82 20.78 12.07
CA LEU A 261 0.06 21.39 11.07
C LEU A 261 -0.73 21.79 9.82
N VAL A 262 -1.52 20.88 9.24
CA VAL A 262 -2.24 21.10 7.98
C VAL A 262 -3.27 22.23 8.09
N ARG A 263 -3.87 22.44 9.26
CA ARG A 263 -4.78 23.59 9.50
C ARG A 263 -4.11 24.96 9.33
N HIS A 264 -2.78 25.02 9.46
CA HIS A 264 -2.00 26.26 9.31
C HIS A 264 -1.35 26.38 7.93
N LEU A 265 -1.39 25.33 7.12
CA LEU A 265 -0.89 25.36 5.76
C LEU A 265 -1.99 25.89 4.84
N GLY A 266 -1.69 26.98 4.10
CA GLY A 266 -2.60 27.54 3.09
C GLY A 266 -2.36 26.98 1.68
N ASP A 267 -1.25 26.29 1.46
CA ASP A 267 -0.84 25.78 0.15
C ASP A 267 -1.17 24.29 -0.01
N GLU A 268 -1.79 23.94 -1.12
CA GLU A 268 -2.27 22.59 -1.41
C GLU A 268 -1.13 21.58 -1.59
N TYR A 269 -0.03 21.99 -2.23
CA TYR A 269 1.12 21.12 -2.46
C TYR A 269 1.84 20.81 -1.14
N LEU A 270 1.93 21.78 -0.25
CA LEU A 270 2.47 21.55 1.10
C LEU A 270 1.59 20.61 1.91
N MET A 271 0.26 20.73 1.79
CA MET A 271 -0.67 19.82 2.45
C MET A 271 -0.50 18.37 1.93
N ILE A 272 -0.40 18.19 0.60
CA ILE A 272 -0.18 16.86 0.00
C ILE A 272 1.18 16.30 0.42
N ALA A 273 2.25 17.09 0.35
CA ALA A 273 3.57 16.68 0.82
C ALA A 273 3.56 16.28 2.31
N ALA A 274 2.82 17.03 3.15
CA ALA A 274 2.66 16.69 4.56
C ALA A 274 1.96 15.34 4.77
N THR A 275 1.04 14.91 3.87
CA THR A 275 0.44 13.56 3.95
C THR A 275 1.48 12.47 3.61
N ALA A 276 2.34 12.70 2.63
CA ALA A 276 3.41 11.76 2.31
C ALA A 276 4.40 11.62 3.46
N ILE A 277 4.84 12.75 4.05
CA ILE A 277 5.75 12.76 5.19
C ILE A 277 5.12 12.07 6.40
N LEU A 278 3.81 12.18 6.62
CA LEU A 278 3.09 11.55 7.72
C LEU A 278 3.38 10.06 7.82
N SER A 279 3.36 9.34 6.68
CA SER A 279 3.56 7.89 6.64
C SER A 279 4.94 7.50 7.18
N TRP A 280 5.99 8.10 6.65
CA TRP A 280 7.37 7.81 7.09
C TRP A 280 7.68 8.36 8.47
N ALA A 281 7.15 9.52 8.84
CA ALA A 281 7.37 10.11 10.16
C ALA A 281 6.79 9.23 11.26
N ALA A 282 5.57 8.71 11.10
CA ALA A 282 4.94 7.81 12.06
C ALA A 282 5.73 6.50 12.18
N TYR A 283 6.08 5.89 11.03
CA TYR A 283 6.85 4.65 10.99
C TYR A 283 8.22 4.78 11.65
N LEU A 284 9.03 5.73 11.17
CA LEU A 284 10.41 5.89 11.64
C LEU A 284 10.50 6.31 13.10
N LEU A 285 9.58 7.15 13.57
CA LEU A 285 9.57 7.56 14.97
C LEU A 285 9.24 6.38 15.89
N ALA A 286 8.26 5.55 15.51
CA ALA A 286 7.90 4.36 16.27
C ALA A 286 9.04 3.32 16.30
N GLU A 287 9.68 3.02 15.16
CA GLU A 287 10.83 2.12 15.10
C GLU A 287 12.02 2.62 15.97
N ARG A 288 12.27 3.93 15.98
CA ARG A 288 13.30 4.53 16.87
C ARG A 288 12.99 4.39 18.36
N MET A 289 11.70 4.35 18.70
CA MET A 289 11.24 4.14 20.08
C MET A 289 11.06 2.65 20.40
N HIS A 290 11.51 1.75 19.52
CA HIS A 290 11.38 0.30 19.65
C HIS A 290 9.93 -0.17 19.79
N THR A 291 8.98 0.54 19.14
CA THR A 291 7.57 0.17 19.05
C THR A 291 7.19 -0.18 17.62
N SER A 292 5.94 -0.59 17.37
CA SER A 292 5.52 -1.01 16.02
C SER A 292 5.29 0.18 15.08
N GLY A 293 6.19 0.34 14.08
CA GLY A 293 6.05 1.31 13.00
C GLY A 293 4.78 1.10 12.16
N VAL A 294 4.38 -0.16 11.96
CA VAL A 294 3.15 -0.54 11.26
C VAL A 294 1.92 0.03 11.96
N ILE A 295 1.76 -0.27 13.26
CA ILE A 295 0.60 0.21 14.05
C ILE A 295 0.61 1.73 14.15
N ALA A 296 1.78 2.35 14.26
CA ALA A 296 1.91 3.80 14.32
C ALA A 296 1.42 4.45 13.02
N THR A 297 1.85 3.93 11.87
CA THR A 297 1.44 4.45 10.56
C THR A 297 -0.07 4.29 10.32
N VAL A 298 -0.62 3.12 10.64
CA VAL A 298 -2.07 2.86 10.54
C VAL A 298 -2.85 3.79 11.45
N THR A 299 -2.43 3.96 12.70
CA THR A 299 -3.11 4.85 13.65
C THR A 299 -3.08 6.30 13.19
N ALA A 300 -1.92 6.78 12.71
CA ALA A 300 -1.78 8.13 12.16
C ALA A 300 -2.68 8.32 10.92
N GLY A 301 -2.72 7.32 10.02
CA GLY A 301 -3.58 7.31 8.83
C GLY A 301 -5.07 7.37 9.17
N LEU A 302 -5.54 6.58 10.12
CA LEU A 302 -6.93 6.59 10.58
C LEU A 302 -7.32 7.95 11.18
N ILE A 303 -6.45 8.59 11.97
CA ILE A 303 -6.69 9.92 12.53
C ILE A 303 -6.75 10.98 11.42
N ALA A 304 -5.82 10.93 10.48
CA ALA A 304 -5.80 11.84 9.34
C ALA A 304 -7.03 11.66 8.44
N SER A 305 -7.40 10.41 8.14
CA SER A 305 -8.61 10.05 7.39
C SER A 305 -9.88 10.58 8.06
N TRP A 306 -10.00 10.44 9.38
CA TRP A 306 -11.14 10.98 10.13
C TRP A 306 -11.30 12.50 10.01
N HIS A 307 -10.18 13.23 10.00
CA HIS A 307 -10.19 14.69 9.99
C HIS A 307 -10.10 15.31 8.58
N GLN A 308 -9.79 14.55 7.54
CA GLN A 308 -9.56 15.06 6.18
C GLN A 308 -10.69 15.94 5.66
N HIS A 309 -11.96 15.58 5.95
CA HIS A 309 -13.13 16.30 5.45
C HIS A 309 -13.27 17.72 6.04
N THR A 310 -12.69 17.96 7.22
CA THR A 310 -12.75 19.24 7.93
C THR A 310 -11.48 20.08 7.78
N VAL A 311 -10.37 19.45 7.36
CA VAL A 311 -9.04 20.09 7.34
C VAL A 311 -8.57 20.37 5.91
N LEU A 312 -8.88 19.47 4.95
CA LEU A 312 -8.43 19.61 3.57
C LEU A 312 -9.46 20.34 2.71
N SER A 313 -8.99 21.24 1.84
CA SER A 313 -9.81 21.88 0.82
C SER A 313 -10.27 20.87 -0.25
N ALA A 314 -11.29 21.20 -1.03
CA ALA A 314 -11.74 20.35 -2.14
C ALA A 314 -10.62 20.13 -3.17
N ALA A 315 -9.86 21.16 -3.51
CA ALA A 315 -8.76 21.10 -4.45
C ALA A 315 -7.62 20.20 -3.90
N THR A 316 -7.26 20.33 -2.62
CA THR A 316 -6.27 19.44 -1.97
C THR A 316 -6.72 17.99 -1.98
N ARG A 317 -8.00 17.71 -1.72
CA ARG A 317 -8.52 16.33 -1.77
C ARG A 317 -8.44 15.75 -3.18
N MET A 318 -8.86 16.46 -4.20
CA MET A 318 -8.82 15.98 -5.60
C MET A 318 -7.39 15.71 -6.07
N ARG A 319 -6.51 16.71 -5.91
CA ARG A 319 -5.09 16.58 -6.31
C ARG A 319 -4.35 15.54 -5.47
N GLY A 320 -4.63 15.51 -4.16
CA GLY A 320 -4.06 14.54 -3.24
C GLY A 320 -4.45 13.11 -3.59
N THR A 321 -5.71 12.84 -3.92
CA THR A 321 -6.14 11.51 -4.37
C THR A 321 -5.41 11.09 -5.64
N SER A 322 -5.27 11.99 -6.63
CA SER A 322 -4.53 11.69 -7.86
C SER A 322 -3.04 11.39 -7.58
N PHE A 323 -2.41 12.18 -6.73
CA PHE A 323 -1.03 11.96 -6.29
C PHE A 323 -0.86 10.59 -5.61
N TRP A 324 -1.74 10.27 -4.64
CA TRP A 324 -1.69 9.01 -3.91
C TRP A 324 -1.93 7.81 -4.80
N ASN A 325 -2.89 7.87 -5.73
CA ASN A 325 -3.15 6.79 -6.69
C ASN A 325 -1.90 6.47 -7.53
N VAL A 326 -1.19 7.50 -8.01
CA VAL A 326 0.05 7.30 -8.79
C VAL A 326 1.18 6.78 -7.90
N LEU A 327 1.36 7.35 -6.71
CA LEU A 327 2.42 6.94 -5.79
C LEU A 327 2.26 5.47 -5.36
N VAL A 328 1.06 5.09 -4.93
CA VAL A 328 0.74 3.72 -4.51
C VAL A 328 0.93 2.75 -5.67
N PHE A 329 0.39 3.07 -6.85
CA PHE A 329 0.59 2.27 -8.06
C PHE A 329 2.08 2.02 -8.36
N LEU A 330 2.92 3.05 -8.30
CA LEU A 330 4.35 2.90 -8.53
C LEU A 330 5.04 2.09 -7.43
N MET A 331 4.67 2.30 -6.16
CA MET A 331 5.21 1.54 -5.04
C MET A 331 4.87 0.05 -5.16
N GLU A 332 3.60 -0.27 -5.41
CA GLU A 332 3.14 -1.65 -5.62
C GLU A 332 3.86 -2.32 -6.79
N ALA A 333 3.90 -1.63 -7.93
CA ALA A 333 4.52 -2.16 -9.13
C ALA A 333 6.03 -2.41 -8.95
N MET A 334 6.74 -1.47 -8.31
CA MET A 334 8.16 -1.61 -8.01
C MET A 334 8.44 -2.83 -7.14
N VAL A 335 7.59 -3.04 -6.14
CA VAL A 335 7.75 -4.18 -5.25
C VAL A 335 7.57 -5.50 -5.97
N PHE A 336 6.53 -5.66 -6.80
CA PHE A 336 6.33 -6.91 -7.54
C PHE A 336 7.45 -7.19 -8.55
N ILE A 337 7.99 -6.16 -9.20
CA ILE A 337 9.18 -6.31 -10.05
C ILE A 337 10.41 -6.71 -9.21
N LEU A 338 10.64 -6.09 -8.05
CA LEU A 338 11.75 -6.44 -7.17
C LEU A 338 11.65 -7.88 -6.65
N ILE A 339 10.44 -8.33 -6.29
CA ILE A 339 10.20 -9.73 -5.95
C ILE A 339 10.57 -10.63 -7.13
N GLY A 340 10.14 -10.29 -8.34
CA GLY A 340 10.50 -11.04 -9.54
C GLY A 340 12.00 -11.06 -9.79
N LEU A 341 12.68 -9.92 -9.69
CA LEU A 341 14.13 -9.82 -9.89
C LEU A 341 14.94 -10.61 -8.85
N SER A 342 14.43 -10.77 -7.64
CA SER A 342 15.08 -11.60 -6.60
C SER A 342 15.04 -13.10 -6.90
N LEU A 343 14.27 -13.55 -7.91
CA LEU A 343 14.20 -14.95 -8.31
C LEU A 343 15.57 -15.56 -8.64
N ARG A 344 16.43 -14.78 -9.30
CA ARG A 344 17.77 -15.25 -9.67
C ARG A 344 18.61 -15.58 -8.43
N ASP A 345 18.62 -14.69 -7.44
CA ASP A 345 19.36 -14.90 -6.19
C ASP A 345 18.83 -16.13 -5.43
N VAL A 346 17.52 -16.31 -5.39
CA VAL A 346 16.86 -17.49 -4.79
C VAL A 346 17.25 -18.79 -5.53
N VAL A 347 17.29 -18.76 -6.86
CA VAL A 347 17.67 -19.92 -7.67
C VAL A 347 19.15 -20.27 -7.47
N GLU A 348 20.04 -19.26 -7.45
CA GLU A 348 21.48 -19.47 -7.23
C GLU A 348 21.76 -20.04 -5.82
N ARG A 349 21.09 -19.53 -4.77
CA ARG A 349 21.19 -20.06 -3.39
C ARG A 349 20.62 -21.46 -3.25
N GLY A 350 19.56 -21.77 -3.96
CA GLY A 350 18.95 -23.11 -3.97
C GLY A 350 19.74 -24.18 -4.75
N GLY A 351 20.95 -23.86 -5.22
CA GLY A 351 21.80 -24.79 -5.97
C GLY A 351 21.43 -24.97 -7.43
N GLY A 352 20.72 -24.00 -8.01
CA GLY A 352 20.27 -23.98 -9.39
C GLY A 352 18.85 -24.54 -9.59
N PHE A 353 18.30 -24.31 -10.78
CA PHE A 353 16.89 -24.63 -11.07
C PHE A 353 16.56 -26.12 -10.93
N GLY A 354 17.48 -27.00 -11.35
CA GLY A 354 17.30 -28.47 -11.24
C GLY A 354 17.26 -28.97 -9.80
N SER A 355 18.13 -28.43 -8.94
CA SER A 355 18.15 -28.74 -7.51
C SER A 355 16.90 -28.24 -6.80
N LEU A 356 16.46 -26.99 -7.09
CA LEU A 356 15.23 -26.42 -6.54
C LEU A 356 14.01 -27.27 -6.86
N VAL A 357 13.83 -27.65 -8.12
CA VAL A 357 12.70 -28.48 -8.53
C VAL A 357 12.79 -29.89 -7.92
N GLY A 358 13.99 -30.50 -7.86
CA GLY A 358 14.16 -31.86 -7.34
C GLY A 358 13.98 -31.98 -5.83
N SER A 359 14.48 -31.01 -5.04
CA SER A 359 14.52 -31.13 -3.57
C SER A 359 13.52 -30.23 -2.85
N MET A 360 13.19 -29.05 -3.41
CA MET A 360 12.38 -28.04 -2.74
C MET A 360 10.94 -27.95 -3.23
N ALA A 361 10.59 -28.54 -4.40
CA ALA A 361 9.24 -28.44 -4.95
C ALA A 361 8.20 -29.11 -4.05
N LEU A 362 8.46 -30.31 -3.53
CA LEU A 362 7.52 -30.99 -2.64
C LEU A 362 7.30 -30.22 -1.32
N PRO A 363 8.35 -29.78 -0.60
CA PRO A 363 8.19 -28.87 0.55
C PRO A 363 7.41 -27.59 0.20
N ALA A 364 7.72 -26.93 -0.92
CA ALA A 364 7.05 -25.69 -1.32
C ALA A 364 5.55 -25.89 -1.58
N VAL A 365 5.18 -26.93 -2.32
CA VAL A 365 3.76 -27.28 -2.55
C VAL A 365 3.07 -27.63 -1.23
N THR A 366 3.72 -28.38 -0.35
CA THR A 366 3.14 -28.75 0.94
C THR A 366 2.92 -27.52 1.83
N VAL A 367 3.88 -26.60 1.91
CA VAL A 367 3.73 -25.34 2.67
C VAL A 367 2.61 -24.49 2.07
N LEU A 368 2.56 -24.35 0.74
CA LEU A 368 1.52 -23.58 0.05
C LEU A 368 0.11 -24.16 0.32
N VAL A 369 -0.06 -25.46 0.17
CA VAL A 369 -1.34 -26.15 0.43
C VAL A 369 -1.74 -26.03 1.91
N THR A 370 -0.78 -26.25 2.82
CA THR A 370 -0.99 -26.11 4.27
C THR A 370 -1.48 -24.70 4.62
N LEU A 371 -0.85 -23.68 4.04
CA LEU A 371 -1.19 -22.28 4.23
C LEU A 371 -2.63 -21.98 3.82
N VAL A 372 -3.03 -22.43 2.63
CA VAL A 372 -4.39 -22.25 2.12
C VAL A 372 -5.40 -23.00 3.00
N ILE A 373 -5.14 -24.25 3.33
CA ILE A 373 -6.03 -25.06 4.18
C ILE A 373 -6.16 -24.45 5.58
N ALA A 374 -5.06 -24.05 6.21
CA ALA A 374 -5.09 -23.44 7.54
C ALA A 374 -5.95 -22.17 7.55
N ARG A 375 -5.81 -21.33 6.53
CA ARG A 375 -6.64 -20.12 6.37
C ARG A 375 -8.12 -20.47 6.24
N PHE A 376 -8.47 -21.40 5.37
CA PHE A 376 -9.87 -21.85 5.21
C PHE A 376 -10.43 -22.42 6.50
N VAL A 377 -9.68 -23.25 7.20
CA VAL A 377 -10.11 -23.85 8.48
C VAL A 377 -10.41 -22.76 9.49
N TRP A 378 -9.52 -21.77 9.65
CA TRP A 378 -9.73 -20.68 10.60
C TRP A 378 -10.96 -19.85 10.27
N ILE A 379 -11.12 -19.45 9.00
CA ILE A 379 -12.24 -18.60 8.56
C ILE A 379 -13.55 -19.37 8.72
N PHE A 380 -13.58 -20.65 8.34
CA PHE A 380 -14.76 -21.49 8.50
C PHE A 380 -15.16 -21.67 9.98
N VAL A 381 -14.19 -21.97 10.85
CA VAL A 381 -14.42 -22.10 12.29
C VAL A 381 -14.88 -20.78 12.88
N SER A 382 -14.25 -19.66 12.51
CA SER A 382 -14.65 -18.33 12.97
C SER A 382 -16.07 -17.97 12.54
N ASP A 383 -16.44 -18.25 11.29
CA ASP A 383 -17.78 -17.97 10.77
C ASP A 383 -18.83 -18.86 11.43
N PHE A 384 -18.51 -20.14 11.67
CA PHE A 384 -19.35 -21.07 12.41
C PHE A 384 -19.59 -20.60 13.85
N VAL A 385 -18.54 -20.16 14.54
CA VAL A 385 -18.63 -19.62 15.91
C VAL A 385 -19.49 -18.36 15.92
N ILE A 386 -19.28 -17.44 15.00
CA ILE A 386 -20.11 -16.23 14.86
C ILE A 386 -21.57 -16.62 14.61
N GLY A 387 -21.82 -17.60 13.73
CA GLY A 387 -23.16 -18.12 13.46
C GLY A 387 -23.85 -18.71 14.69
N LEU A 388 -23.11 -19.45 15.51
CA LEU A 388 -23.61 -20.01 16.76
C LEU A 388 -24.00 -18.90 17.77
N PHE A 389 -23.14 -17.93 17.98
CA PHE A 389 -23.42 -16.79 18.88
C PHE A 389 -24.55 -15.90 18.35
N HIS A 390 -24.67 -15.75 17.03
CA HIS A 390 -25.78 -15.04 16.40
C HIS A 390 -27.12 -15.78 16.63
N GLY A 391 -27.13 -17.10 16.44
CA GLY A 391 -28.30 -17.92 16.71
C GLY A 391 -28.75 -17.88 18.18
N LEU A 392 -27.80 -17.74 19.10
CA LEU A 392 -28.05 -17.56 20.55
C LEU A 392 -28.39 -16.10 20.91
N LYS A 393 -28.49 -15.18 19.96
CA LYS A 393 -28.71 -13.73 20.15
C LYS A 393 -27.67 -13.04 21.04
N LEU A 394 -26.48 -13.64 21.16
CA LEU A 394 -25.35 -13.09 21.93
C LEU A 394 -24.44 -12.20 21.10
N ALA A 395 -24.43 -12.37 19.78
CA ALA A 395 -23.65 -11.52 18.84
C ALA A 395 -24.58 -10.81 17.86
N ARG A 396 -24.23 -9.54 17.56
CA ARG A 396 -24.92 -8.74 16.53
C ARG A 396 -24.41 -9.02 15.11
N SER A 397 -23.24 -9.64 15.00
CA SER A 397 -22.62 -9.96 13.71
C SER A 397 -23.31 -11.15 13.06
N THR A 398 -23.70 -11.01 11.80
CA THR A 398 -24.24 -12.10 10.97
C THR A 398 -23.08 -12.96 10.42
N PRO A 399 -23.26 -14.28 10.21
CA PRO A 399 -22.25 -15.09 9.52
C PRO A 399 -22.06 -14.63 8.07
N LEU A 400 -20.88 -14.91 7.49
CA LEU A 400 -20.55 -14.58 6.10
C LEU A 400 -21.23 -15.52 5.09
N GLY A 401 -21.50 -16.74 5.55
CA GLY A 401 -22.00 -17.83 4.71
C GLY A 401 -20.91 -18.43 3.81
N ALA A 402 -21.25 -19.55 3.16
CA ALA A 402 -20.28 -20.34 2.39
C ALA A 402 -19.56 -19.55 1.29
N GLY A 403 -20.26 -18.70 0.55
CA GLY A 403 -19.66 -17.87 -0.49
C GLY A 403 -18.65 -16.86 0.06
N GLY A 404 -19.02 -16.16 1.15
CA GLY A 404 -18.14 -15.18 1.80
C GLY A 404 -16.89 -15.83 2.39
N VAL A 405 -17.05 -16.99 3.06
CA VAL A 405 -15.94 -17.79 3.60
C VAL A 405 -14.99 -18.22 2.47
N THR A 406 -15.53 -18.67 1.33
CA THR A 406 -14.73 -19.12 0.19
C THR A 406 -13.94 -17.96 -0.41
N ALA A 407 -14.56 -16.82 -0.65
CA ALA A 407 -13.87 -15.66 -1.22
C ALA A 407 -12.79 -15.12 -0.27
N LEU A 408 -13.10 -14.97 1.01
CA LEU A 408 -12.16 -14.50 2.04
C LEU A 408 -10.99 -15.48 2.25
N GLY A 409 -11.27 -16.78 2.22
CA GLY A 409 -10.27 -17.85 2.31
C GLY A 409 -9.30 -17.84 1.14
N TRP A 410 -9.82 -17.67 -0.07
CA TRP A 410 -9.00 -17.66 -1.29
C TRP A 410 -8.23 -16.36 -1.50
N ALA A 411 -8.70 -15.23 -1.00
CA ALA A 411 -8.05 -13.92 -1.12
C ALA A 411 -6.79 -13.76 -0.26
N GLY A 412 -6.18 -14.87 0.16
CA GLY A 412 -5.02 -14.87 1.05
C GLY A 412 -3.67 -14.85 0.32
N MET A 413 -3.48 -13.98 -0.68
CA MET A 413 -2.20 -13.83 -1.39
C MET A 413 -1.11 -13.27 -0.47
N ARG A 414 0.16 -13.58 -0.77
CA ARG A 414 1.34 -13.08 -0.05
C ARG A 414 2.13 -12.13 -0.93
N GLY A 415 2.86 -11.20 -0.30
CA GLY A 415 3.54 -10.13 -1.03
C GLY A 415 4.81 -9.65 -0.35
N VAL A 416 4.92 -8.32 -0.28
CA VAL A 416 6.12 -7.57 0.10
C VAL A 416 6.65 -7.93 1.48
N VAL A 417 5.77 -7.95 2.47
CA VAL A 417 6.16 -8.18 3.87
C VAL A 417 6.75 -9.57 4.04
N THR A 418 6.17 -10.57 3.37
CA THR A 418 6.69 -11.95 3.37
C THR A 418 8.14 -12.00 2.86
N LEU A 419 8.44 -11.35 1.72
CA LEU A 419 9.80 -11.33 1.19
C LEU A 419 10.75 -10.56 2.11
N ALA A 420 10.34 -9.40 2.56
CA ALA A 420 11.18 -8.54 3.39
C ALA A 420 11.53 -9.19 4.73
N LEU A 421 10.57 -9.85 5.40
CA LEU A 421 10.84 -10.61 6.63
C LEU A 421 11.76 -11.81 6.37
N ALA A 422 11.57 -12.53 5.26
CA ALA A 422 12.46 -13.64 4.92
C ALA A 422 13.91 -13.16 4.69
N LEU A 423 14.09 -12.07 3.97
CA LEU A 423 15.41 -11.49 3.70
C LEU A 423 16.06 -10.88 4.96
N SER A 424 15.28 -10.43 5.95
CA SER A 424 15.78 -9.85 7.20
C SER A 424 16.32 -10.87 8.20
N LEU A 425 16.21 -12.18 7.91
CA LEU A 425 16.82 -13.22 8.75
C LEU A 425 18.34 -13.06 8.80
N PRO A 426 18.97 -13.19 9.98
CA PRO A 426 20.43 -13.20 10.12
C PRO A 426 21.12 -14.22 9.20
N GLU A 427 22.34 -13.96 8.77
CA GLU A 427 23.05 -14.86 7.84
C GLU A 427 23.34 -16.24 8.45
N ASP A 428 23.53 -16.32 9.74
CA ASP A 428 23.75 -17.53 10.54
C ASP A 428 22.47 -18.21 11.03
N PHE A 429 21.29 -17.72 10.60
CA PHE A 429 20.00 -18.26 11.05
C PHE A 429 19.78 -19.71 10.54
N PRO A 430 19.39 -20.66 11.41
CA PRO A 430 19.21 -22.06 11.02
C PRO A 430 18.19 -22.22 9.89
N GLY A 431 18.63 -22.78 8.76
CA GLY A 431 17.77 -23.04 7.61
C GLY A 431 17.36 -21.80 6.81
N ARG A 432 18.09 -20.68 6.91
CA ARG A 432 17.81 -19.41 6.23
C ARG A 432 17.51 -19.58 4.74
N ASP A 433 18.37 -20.32 4.01
CA ASP A 433 18.18 -20.50 2.57
C ASP A 433 16.90 -21.28 2.25
N PHE A 434 16.58 -22.31 3.06
CA PHE A 434 15.31 -23.02 2.94
C PHE A 434 14.12 -22.09 3.16
N ILE A 435 14.16 -21.25 4.21
CA ILE A 435 13.09 -20.28 4.52
C ILE A 435 12.90 -19.27 3.38
N LEU A 436 14.01 -18.75 2.81
CA LEU A 436 13.98 -17.83 1.67
C LEU A 436 13.31 -18.45 0.45
N VAL A 437 13.70 -19.69 0.10
CA VAL A 437 13.12 -20.42 -1.02
C VAL A 437 11.63 -20.69 -0.80
N MET A 438 11.24 -21.11 0.42
CA MET A 438 9.83 -21.37 0.75
C MET A 438 8.99 -20.08 0.73
N ALA A 439 9.47 -19.00 1.31
CA ALA A 439 8.80 -17.71 1.29
C ALA A 439 8.55 -17.22 -0.14
N PHE A 440 9.60 -17.30 -0.98
CA PHE A 440 9.49 -16.94 -2.38
C PHE A 440 8.50 -17.83 -3.15
N ALA A 441 8.59 -19.16 -2.96
CA ALA A 441 7.67 -20.10 -3.59
C ALA A 441 6.21 -19.86 -3.19
N VAL A 442 5.96 -19.51 -1.92
CA VAL A 442 4.63 -19.15 -1.43
C VAL A 442 4.13 -17.85 -2.06
N ILE A 443 4.98 -16.80 -2.17
CA ILE A 443 4.59 -15.57 -2.85
C ILE A 443 4.20 -15.85 -4.30
N VAL A 444 5.09 -16.50 -5.06
CA VAL A 444 4.86 -16.84 -6.46
C VAL A 444 3.60 -17.71 -6.62
N GLY A 445 3.49 -18.77 -5.83
CA GLY A 445 2.36 -19.70 -5.89
C GLY A 445 1.02 -19.00 -5.56
N THR A 446 0.98 -18.19 -4.51
CA THR A 446 -0.27 -17.49 -4.13
C THR A 446 -0.64 -16.39 -5.14
N VAL A 447 0.31 -15.58 -5.57
CA VAL A 447 0.03 -14.49 -6.55
C VAL A 447 -0.38 -15.08 -7.90
N LEU A 448 0.30 -16.13 -8.39
CA LEU A 448 -0.04 -16.75 -9.68
C LEU A 448 -1.36 -17.53 -9.60
N ILE A 449 -1.55 -18.39 -8.62
CA ILE A 449 -2.73 -19.27 -8.57
C ILE A 449 -3.93 -18.51 -8.04
N GLN A 450 -3.84 -17.93 -6.85
CA GLN A 450 -4.97 -17.22 -6.24
C GLN A 450 -5.28 -15.91 -6.97
N GLY A 451 -4.27 -15.14 -7.39
CA GLY A 451 -4.45 -13.89 -8.11
C GLY A 451 -5.18 -14.05 -9.44
N THR A 452 -4.87 -15.10 -10.22
CA THR A 452 -5.55 -15.34 -11.50
C THR A 452 -6.93 -15.96 -11.36
N THR A 453 -7.19 -16.72 -10.29
CA THR A 453 -8.43 -17.48 -10.10
C THR A 453 -9.43 -16.83 -9.15
N LEU A 454 -9.04 -15.79 -8.38
CA LEU A 454 -9.89 -15.14 -7.38
C LEU A 454 -11.18 -14.60 -8.02
N GLY A 455 -11.08 -13.92 -9.16
CA GLY A 455 -12.24 -13.38 -9.86
C GLY A 455 -13.25 -14.48 -10.25
N TRP A 456 -12.75 -15.62 -10.73
CA TRP A 456 -13.58 -16.77 -11.06
C TRP A 456 -14.25 -17.38 -9.82
N ILE A 457 -13.53 -17.48 -8.69
CA ILE A 457 -14.06 -18.01 -7.43
C ILE A 457 -15.15 -17.10 -6.87
N ILE A 458 -14.99 -15.77 -6.93
CA ILE A 458 -16.00 -14.81 -6.49
C ILE A 458 -17.28 -14.95 -7.35
N ALA A 459 -17.13 -15.08 -8.66
CA ALA A 459 -18.25 -15.30 -9.56
C ALA A 459 -18.96 -16.65 -9.28
N TRP A 460 -18.20 -17.72 -9.08
CA TRP A 460 -18.72 -19.04 -8.72
C TRP A 460 -19.43 -19.05 -7.36
N ALA A 461 -18.92 -18.30 -6.39
CA ALA A 461 -19.54 -18.15 -5.07
C ALA A 461 -20.83 -17.31 -5.09
N GLY A 462 -21.23 -16.75 -6.25
CA GLY A 462 -22.47 -15.98 -6.40
C GLY A 462 -22.48 -14.63 -5.70
N LEU A 463 -21.30 -14.12 -5.30
CA LEU A 463 -21.17 -12.90 -4.51
C LEU A 463 -21.45 -11.62 -5.31
N GLY A 464 -21.34 -11.66 -6.62
CA GLY A 464 -21.61 -10.52 -7.50
C GLY A 464 -23.08 -10.08 -7.56
N ASN A 465 -24.01 -10.95 -7.15
CA ASN A 465 -25.45 -10.72 -7.17
C ASN A 465 -26.05 -10.40 -5.80
N ILE A 466 -25.23 -10.26 -4.75
CA ILE A 466 -25.72 -9.93 -3.42
C ILE A 466 -26.04 -8.43 -3.41
N GLU A 467 -27.31 -8.09 -3.14
CA GLU A 467 -27.70 -6.69 -2.94
C GLU A 467 -26.81 -6.05 -1.85
N PRO A 468 -26.29 -4.85 -2.10
CA PRO A 468 -25.51 -4.15 -1.08
C PRO A 468 -26.38 -3.93 0.14
N GLU A 469 -25.79 -4.19 1.33
CA GLU A 469 -26.42 -3.92 2.62
C GLU A 469 -27.00 -2.50 2.59
N ARG A 470 -28.31 -2.35 2.74
CA ARG A 470 -28.97 -1.05 2.63
C ARG A 470 -28.36 -0.10 3.65
N ALA A 471 -27.71 0.92 3.16
CA ALA A 471 -27.31 2.05 3.99
C ALA A 471 -28.59 2.68 4.59
N PRO A 472 -28.50 3.30 5.77
CA PRO A 472 -29.65 3.98 6.39
C PRO A 472 -30.31 5.01 5.44
N MET A 473 -29.53 5.54 4.49
CA MET A 473 -29.94 6.46 3.43
C MET A 473 -29.20 6.06 2.15
N THR A 474 -29.90 5.99 1.04
CA THR A 474 -29.30 5.74 -0.27
C THR A 474 -28.49 6.97 -0.74
N MET A 475 -27.60 6.77 -1.70
CA MET A 475 -26.82 7.88 -2.27
C MET A 475 -27.73 8.95 -2.88
N SER A 476 -28.77 8.54 -3.60
CA SER A 476 -29.75 9.44 -4.20
C SER A 476 -30.58 10.21 -3.18
N GLU A 477 -30.96 9.60 -2.05
CA GLU A 477 -31.63 10.29 -0.95
C GLU A 477 -30.70 11.31 -0.26
N ALA A 478 -29.41 10.97 -0.07
CA ALA A 478 -28.43 11.88 0.46
C ALA A 478 -28.17 13.07 -0.48
N GLU A 479 -28.11 12.85 -1.78
CA GLU A 479 -28.03 13.90 -2.80
C GLU A 479 -29.24 14.83 -2.78
N ALA A 480 -30.45 14.27 -2.69
CA ALA A 480 -31.66 15.07 -2.58
C ALA A 480 -31.67 15.94 -1.30
N SER A 481 -31.25 15.37 -0.17
CA SER A 481 -31.12 16.12 1.10
C SER A 481 -30.07 17.25 0.99
N MET A 482 -28.92 16.97 0.38
CA MET A 482 -27.89 17.98 0.12
C MET A 482 -28.41 19.10 -0.80
N ALA A 483 -29.09 18.73 -1.91
CA ALA A 483 -29.66 19.69 -2.86
C ALA A 483 -30.71 20.58 -2.19
N GLN A 484 -31.51 20.03 -1.27
CA GLN A 484 -32.50 20.79 -0.50
C GLN A 484 -31.85 21.86 0.37
N VAL A 485 -30.78 21.52 1.10
CA VAL A 485 -30.04 22.50 1.95
C VAL A 485 -29.37 23.56 1.07
N GLN A 486 -28.78 23.16 -0.07
CA GLN A 486 -28.17 24.10 -1.01
C GLN A 486 -29.21 25.07 -1.59
N PHE A 487 -30.37 24.59 -2.00
CA PHE A 487 -31.44 25.42 -2.51
C PHE A 487 -31.95 26.40 -1.45
N ALA A 488 -32.20 25.94 -0.22
CA ALA A 488 -32.63 26.82 0.88
C ALA A 488 -31.60 27.93 1.17
N THR A 489 -30.29 27.61 1.11
CA THR A 489 -29.22 28.58 1.27
C THR A 489 -29.24 29.64 0.16
N VAL A 490 -29.35 29.19 -1.11
CA VAL A 490 -29.41 30.10 -2.26
C VAL A 490 -30.67 30.94 -2.21
N GLN A 491 -31.81 30.36 -1.82
CA GLN A 491 -33.08 31.12 -1.67
C GLN A 491 -32.96 32.24 -0.63
N ALA A 492 -32.29 31.95 0.49
CA ALA A 492 -32.05 32.97 1.53
C ALA A 492 -31.10 34.09 1.08
N LEU A 493 -30.13 33.80 0.22
CA LEU A 493 -29.09 34.72 -0.23
C LEU A 493 -29.39 35.37 -1.60
N ALA A 494 -30.43 34.92 -2.29
CA ALA A 494 -30.78 35.39 -3.64
C ALA A 494 -31.50 36.76 -3.62
N HIS A 495 -31.88 37.28 -2.43
CA HIS A 495 -32.54 38.53 -2.25
C HIS A 495 -31.63 39.52 -1.52
N ASP A 496 -31.76 40.81 -1.82
CA ASP A 496 -31.06 41.90 -1.12
C ASP A 496 -31.74 42.25 0.22
N GLU A 497 -31.20 43.23 0.93
CA GLU A 497 -31.77 43.72 2.19
C GLU A 497 -33.19 44.32 2.04
N ASN A 498 -33.60 44.71 0.82
CA ASN A 498 -34.91 45.27 0.49
C ASN A 498 -35.91 44.19 0.01
N GLY A 499 -35.44 42.92 -0.11
CA GLY A 499 -36.25 41.80 -0.60
C GLY A 499 -36.31 41.68 -2.13
N GLU A 500 -35.50 42.45 -2.88
CA GLU A 500 -35.42 42.30 -4.33
C GLU A 500 -34.57 41.09 -4.73
N LEU A 501 -35.04 40.36 -5.75
CA LEU A 501 -34.35 39.16 -6.26
C LEU A 501 -33.13 39.55 -7.10
N ILE A 502 -31.93 39.44 -6.54
CA ILE A 502 -30.67 39.83 -7.19
C ILE A 502 -30.01 38.67 -7.98
N HIS A 503 -30.37 37.42 -7.69
CA HIS A 503 -29.77 36.23 -8.33
C HIS A 503 -30.83 35.28 -8.94
N PRO A 504 -31.68 35.72 -9.90
CA PRO A 504 -32.80 34.90 -10.43
C PRO A 504 -32.34 33.65 -11.17
N GLN A 505 -31.23 33.71 -11.92
CA GLN A 505 -30.72 32.58 -12.67
C GLN A 505 -30.10 31.52 -11.74
N LEU A 506 -29.43 31.95 -10.69
CA LEU A 506 -28.86 31.06 -9.69
C LEU A 506 -29.96 30.32 -8.94
N LEU A 507 -30.98 31.01 -8.49
CA LEU A 507 -32.14 30.45 -7.81
C LEU A 507 -32.81 29.35 -8.68
N LYS A 508 -33.09 29.70 -9.95
CA LYS A 508 -33.69 28.76 -10.91
C LYS A 508 -32.80 27.51 -11.15
N ARG A 509 -31.48 27.68 -11.24
CA ARG A 509 -30.53 26.57 -11.40
C ARG A 509 -30.60 25.61 -10.22
N TYR A 510 -30.60 26.10 -8.97
CA TYR A 510 -30.66 25.25 -7.79
C TYR A 510 -32.05 24.64 -7.57
N GLU A 511 -33.14 25.33 -7.96
CA GLU A 511 -34.49 24.77 -8.01
C GLU A 511 -34.57 23.56 -8.94
N HIS A 512 -34.06 23.69 -10.18
CA HIS A 512 -33.99 22.58 -11.14
C HIS A 512 -33.14 21.42 -10.62
N ARG A 513 -32.01 21.72 -9.96
CA ARG A 513 -31.13 20.70 -9.37
C ARG A 513 -31.86 19.94 -8.27
N LEU A 514 -32.54 20.64 -7.37
CA LEU A 514 -33.34 20.00 -6.31
C LEU A 514 -34.44 19.11 -6.91
N ALA A 515 -35.20 19.62 -7.88
CA ALA A 515 -36.27 18.86 -8.52
C ALA A 515 -35.74 17.60 -9.22
N ALA A 516 -34.59 17.67 -9.87
CA ALA A 516 -33.93 16.52 -10.52
C ALA A 516 -33.45 15.49 -9.46
N SER A 517 -32.78 15.93 -8.39
CA SER A 517 -32.28 15.04 -7.35
C SER A 517 -33.40 14.33 -6.59
N VAL A 518 -34.51 15.02 -6.29
CA VAL A 518 -35.69 14.41 -5.65
C VAL A 518 -36.33 13.35 -6.55
N LYS A 519 -36.55 13.68 -7.84
CA LYS A 519 -37.09 12.69 -8.80
C LYS A 519 -36.19 11.48 -8.94
N TYR A 520 -34.86 11.69 -8.95
CA TYR A 520 -33.90 10.58 -9.02
C TYR A 520 -33.92 9.72 -7.76
N ALA A 521 -34.08 10.33 -6.58
CA ALA A 521 -34.23 9.60 -5.32
C ALA A 521 -35.52 8.77 -5.24
N GLU A 522 -36.62 9.26 -5.83
CA GLU A 522 -37.90 8.54 -5.87
C GLU A 522 -37.84 7.29 -6.76
N SER A 523 -37.11 7.32 -7.87
CA SER A 523 -37.03 6.20 -8.82
C SER A 523 -35.74 6.22 -9.64
N THR A 524 -34.65 5.77 -9.02
CA THR A 524 -33.30 5.72 -9.64
C THR A 524 -33.31 4.92 -10.95
N GLU A 525 -33.97 3.74 -10.99
CA GLU A 525 -34.01 2.89 -12.19
C GLU A 525 -34.67 3.58 -13.39
N LYS A 526 -35.73 4.35 -13.16
CA LYS A 526 -36.45 5.06 -14.20
C LYS A 526 -35.71 6.24 -14.78
N TYR A 527 -35.01 7.00 -13.90
CA TYR A 527 -34.37 8.25 -14.28
C TYR A 527 -32.88 8.13 -14.62
N SER A 528 -32.22 7.02 -14.24
CA SER A 528 -30.81 6.78 -14.57
C SER A 528 -30.51 6.85 -16.08
N PRO A 529 -31.28 6.24 -16.99
CA PRO A 529 -31.01 6.38 -18.43
C PRO A 529 -31.13 7.82 -18.95
N LEU A 530 -32.07 8.61 -18.40
CA LEU A 530 -32.23 10.02 -18.75
C LEU A 530 -31.08 10.87 -18.26
N LEU A 531 -30.60 10.59 -17.05
CA LEU A 531 -29.45 11.27 -16.46
C LEU A 531 -28.17 10.97 -17.25
N HIS A 532 -27.94 9.71 -17.61
CA HIS A 532 -26.83 9.32 -18.47
C HIS A 532 -26.87 10.00 -19.82
N ALA A 533 -28.06 10.04 -20.48
CA ALA A 533 -28.24 10.73 -21.75
C ALA A 533 -27.98 12.23 -21.63
N HIS A 534 -28.40 12.86 -20.52
CA HIS A 534 -28.10 14.26 -20.24
C HIS A 534 -26.60 14.54 -20.18
N PHE A 535 -25.85 13.75 -19.40
CA PHE A 535 -24.41 13.91 -19.30
C PHE A 535 -23.66 13.54 -20.57
N ASP A 536 -24.18 12.62 -21.41
CA ASP A 536 -23.64 12.36 -22.74
C ASP A 536 -23.69 13.60 -23.63
N VAL A 537 -24.77 14.37 -23.55
CA VAL A 537 -24.89 15.66 -24.26
C VAL A 537 -23.89 16.69 -23.71
N VAL A 538 -23.73 16.77 -22.39
CA VAL A 538 -22.74 17.67 -21.77
C VAL A 538 -21.32 17.33 -22.24
N LEU A 539 -20.93 16.04 -22.23
CA LEU A 539 -19.61 15.59 -22.70
C LEU A 539 -19.38 15.91 -24.18
N GLN A 540 -20.42 15.80 -25.03
CA GLN A 540 -20.33 16.21 -26.43
C GLN A 540 -20.15 17.72 -26.59
N ALA A 541 -20.84 18.52 -25.77
CA ALA A 541 -20.70 19.98 -25.78
C ALA A 541 -19.29 20.40 -25.35
N VAL A 542 -18.75 19.83 -24.29
CA VAL A 542 -17.36 20.04 -23.83
C VAL A 542 -16.37 19.68 -24.94
N ALA A 543 -16.54 18.51 -25.58
CA ALA A 543 -15.68 18.12 -26.69
C ALA A 543 -15.77 19.07 -27.90
N ALA A 544 -16.95 19.64 -28.17
CA ALA A 544 -17.12 20.65 -29.21
C ALA A 544 -16.42 21.97 -28.82
N GLY A 545 -16.56 22.44 -27.57
CA GLY A 545 -15.87 23.60 -27.05
C GLY A 545 -14.35 23.47 -27.15
N ARG A 546 -13.80 22.30 -26.76
CA ARG A 546 -12.37 22.03 -26.87
C ARG A 546 -11.84 22.07 -28.33
N ARG A 547 -12.60 21.55 -29.29
CA ARG A 547 -12.25 21.67 -30.72
C ARG A 547 -12.22 23.12 -31.18
N GLU A 548 -13.17 23.95 -30.72
CA GLU A 548 -13.20 25.36 -31.07
C GLU A 548 -12.01 26.12 -30.46
N LEU A 549 -11.64 25.87 -29.21
CA LEU A 549 -10.44 26.46 -28.60
C LEU A 549 -9.19 26.14 -29.38
N ILE A 550 -9.01 24.87 -29.79
CA ILE A 550 -7.87 24.46 -30.61
C ILE A 550 -7.89 25.17 -31.98
N ARG A 551 -9.08 25.38 -32.58
CA ARG A 551 -9.22 26.13 -33.85
C ARG A 551 -8.80 27.59 -33.67
N LEU A 552 -9.33 28.27 -32.63
CA LEU A 552 -8.99 29.67 -32.32
C LEU A 552 -7.48 29.87 -32.08
N ARG A 553 -6.83 28.92 -31.36
CA ARG A 553 -5.39 28.94 -31.17
C ARG A 553 -4.64 28.81 -32.51
N ARG A 554 -5.04 27.86 -33.36
CA ARG A 554 -4.41 27.66 -34.69
C ARG A 554 -4.56 28.88 -35.60
N GLU A 555 -5.64 29.63 -35.47
CA GLU A 555 -5.89 30.87 -36.19
C GLU A 555 -5.19 32.10 -35.54
N GLY A 556 -4.46 31.91 -34.45
CA GLY A 556 -3.77 32.98 -33.73
C GLY A 556 -4.70 33.98 -33.04
N LYS A 557 -5.96 33.59 -32.79
CA LYS A 557 -6.96 34.45 -32.13
C LYS A 557 -6.86 34.43 -30.62
N ILE A 558 -6.31 33.37 -30.06
CA ILE A 558 -6.01 33.23 -28.62
C ILE A 558 -4.58 32.75 -28.45
N ASP A 559 -3.95 33.14 -27.35
CA ASP A 559 -2.63 32.69 -26.95
C ASP A 559 -2.68 31.37 -26.14
N ASP A 560 -1.51 30.85 -25.78
CA ASP A 560 -1.38 29.60 -25.03
C ASP A 560 -1.82 29.75 -23.55
N GLU A 561 -1.84 30.93 -22.99
CA GLU A 561 -2.27 31.20 -21.62
C GLU A 561 -3.81 31.15 -21.56
N THR A 562 -4.49 31.88 -22.45
CA THR A 562 -5.94 31.87 -22.60
C THR A 562 -6.46 30.45 -22.93
N LEU A 563 -5.74 29.72 -23.82
CA LEU A 563 -6.10 28.33 -24.12
C LEU A 563 -6.12 27.47 -22.85
N ARG A 564 -5.03 27.51 -22.07
CA ARG A 564 -4.91 26.69 -20.84
C ARG A 564 -5.96 27.03 -19.79
N GLU A 565 -6.31 28.31 -19.66
CA GLU A 565 -7.30 28.77 -18.71
C GLU A 565 -8.70 28.26 -19.08
N LEU A 566 -9.08 28.38 -20.35
CA LEU A 566 -10.37 27.90 -20.84
C LEU A 566 -10.45 26.36 -20.94
N GLU A 567 -9.33 25.67 -21.24
CA GLU A 567 -9.25 24.21 -21.17
C GLU A 567 -9.47 23.72 -19.75
N HIS A 568 -8.91 24.40 -18.76
CA HIS A 568 -9.10 24.04 -17.35
C HIS A 568 -10.56 24.08 -16.93
N ASP A 569 -11.32 25.08 -17.38
CA ASP A 569 -12.75 25.17 -17.09
C ASP A 569 -13.52 24.01 -17.74
N LEU A 570 -13.21 23.69 -19.01
CA LEU A 570 -13.79 22.55 -19.70
C LEU A 570 -13.44 21.20 -19.05
N ASP A 571 -12.21 21.05 -18.53
CA ASP A 571 -11.77 19.84 -17.83
C ASP A 571 -12.55 19.64 -16.52
N LEU A 572 -12.83 20.72 -15.78
CA LEU A 572 -13.66 20.66 -14.55
C LEU A 572 -15.11 20.24 -14.89
N GLU A 573 -15.68 20.78 -15.98
CA GLU A 573 -17.02 20.41 -16.44
C GLU A 573 -17.07 18.95 -16.89
N GLU A 574 -16.06 18.48 -17.65
CA GLU A 574 -15.91 17.09 -18.09
C GLU A 574 -15.83 16.13 -16.90
N LEU A 575 -14.96 16.41 -15.93
CA LEU A 575 -14.82 15.60 -14.73
C LEU A 575 -16.11 15.53 -13.91
N SER A 576 -16.82 16.67 -13.79
CA SER A 576 -18.12 16.71 -13.12
C SER A 576 -19.15 15.83 -13.82
N ALA A 577 -19.21 15.89 -15.16
CA ALA A 577 -20.15 15.09 -15.96
C ALA A 577 -19.83 13.59 -15.91
N ILE A 578 -18.55 13.22 -15.98
CA ILE A 578 -18.09 11.82 -15.86
C ILE A 578 -18.44 11.27 -14.47
N SER A 579 -18.16 12.03 -13.41
CA SER A 579 -18.45 11.62 -12.03
C SER A 579 -19.95 11.44 -11.77
N ALA A 580 -20.78 12.30 -12.36
CA ALA A 580 -22.23 12.20 -12.22
C ALA A 580 -22.85 11.05 -13.04
N LYS A 581 -22.13 10.53 -14.03
CA LYS A 581 -22.54 9.38 -14.84
C LYS A 581 -22.09 8.03 -14.23
N ALA A 582 -21.01 8.00 -13.45
CA ALA A 582 -20.46 6.80 -12.80
C ALA A 582 -21.35 6.34 -11.62
#